data_31dc7d19153e6256c5a701f57cbbc788
#
_entry.id   31dc7d19153e6256c5a701f57cbbc788
#
_cell.length_a   1.000
_cell.length_b   1.000
_cell.length_c   1.000
_cell.angle_alpha   90.00
_cell.angle_beta   90.00
_cell.angle_gamma   90.00
#
_symmetry.space_group_name_H-M   'P 1'
#
loop_
_entity.id
_entity.type
_entity.pdbx_description
1 polymer ?
#
loop_
_entity_poly.entity_id
_entity_poly.type
_entity_poly.pdbx_seq_one_letter_code
_entity_poly.pdbx_strand_id
1 'polypeptide(L)'
;YYGKGGQISGSDDTTSSSTSTSKDSTKTLAAVEEDAKGVEKSVAALQETGDKSLFKEVTKTDKDGNKTVGYDTDAIYKAVKNFTDSYNSLIDEVGNSNTKSILRAGASMVNVTDVNRKSLSDIGISIGADNKLTIDEEKFKKADMSKVKVMFADNSYYGTEVKRQAARAE
;
A
#
# COMPACT_ATOMS: atom_id res chain seq x y z
N TYR A 1 -6.53 16.33 20.99
CA TYR A 1 -6.59 16.45 21.33
C TYR A 1 -6.35 16.48 21.78
N TYR A 2 -6.12 16.65 21.77
CA TYR A 2 -5.98 16.90 22.22
C TYR A 2 -5.58 17.13 23.00
N GLY A 3 -5.21 17.01 23.38
CA GLY A 3 -5.01 17.65 23.92
C GLY A 3 -4.49 17.61 24.87
N LYS A 4 -4.39 17.85 25.35
CA LYS A 4 -4.14 18.12 26.18
C LYS A 4 -4.06 17.98 26.45
N GLY A 5 -3.80 17.65 26.50
CA GLY A 5 -3.85 17.98 26.58
C GLY A 5 -3.59 17.62 26.92
N GLY A 6 -3.46 17.33 27.31
CA GLY A 6 -3.55 17.50 27.44
C GLY A 6 -3.19 17.05 27.98
N GLN A 7 -3.34 16.91 28.32
CA GLN A 7 -3.20 16.83 28.71
C GLN A 7 -2.98 16.44 29.16
N ILE A 8 -2.78 16.29 29.52
CA ILE A 8 -2.63 16.18 29.92
C ILE A 8 -2.51 15.72 30.62
N SER A 9 -2.38 15.48 30.81
CA SER A 9 -2.40 15.30 31.22
C SER A 9 -2.17 14.77 31.73
N GLY A 10 -1.80 14.39 31.99
CA GLY A 10 -1.74 14.32 32.10
C GLY A 10 -1.27 13.64 32.38
N SER A 11 -1.36 13.59 32.78
CA SER A 11 -1.14 13.21 32.75
C SER A 11 -0.76 12.66 32.71
N ASP A 12 -0.59 12.71 32.83
CA ASP A 12 -0.30 12.48 32.50
C ASP A 12 0.26 12.09 32.22
N ASP A 13 0.63 12.14 32.34
CA ASP A 13 1.07 12.08 31.77
C ASP A 13 1.89 11.93 31.53
N THR A 14 2.46 11.91 31.59
CA THR A 14 2.92 12.02 31.13
C THR A 14 3.73 11.93 30.57
N THR A 15 4.28 12.13 30.23
CA THR A 15 4.67 12.29 29.51
C THR A 15 5.19 12.37 28.80
N SER A 16 5.51 12.86 28.44
CA SER A 16 5.78 13.05 27.60
C SER A 16 6.11 13.45 26.85
N SER A 17 6.52 14.01 26.50
CA SER A 17 6.75 14.56 25.70
C SER A 17 6.64 14.64 24.64
N SER A 18 6.97 14.73 24.36
CA SER A 18 6.75 15.00 23.16
C SER A 18 5.58 15.50 22.92
N THR A 19 5.48 16.30 22.84
CA THR A 19 4.40 16.72 22.22
C THR A 19 3.58 15.75 21.52
N SER A 20 3.76 14.58 21.71
CA SER A 20 2.95 13.61 21.02
C SER A 20 1.52 13.69 21.46
N THR A 21 0.64 13.80 20.52
CA THR A 21 -0.79 13.72 20.77
C THR A 21 -1.31 12.31 20.55
N SER A 22 -0.41 11.35 20.44
CA SER A 22 -0.79 9.96 20.25
C SER A 22 -1.53 9.43 21.47
N LYS A 23 -2.63 8.73 21.22
CA LYS A 23 -3.42 8.05 22.25
C LYS A 23 -3.28 6.55 22.18
N ASP A 24 -2.42 6.05 21.31
CA ASP A 24 -2.23 4.63 21.11
C ASP A 24 -1.14 4.09 22.01
N SER A 25 -1.22 2.81 22.33
CA SER A 25 -0.15 2.10 23.01
C SER A 25 1.09 2.03 22.12
N THR A 26 2.24 1.83 22.75
CA THR A 26 3.49 1.61 22.04
C THR A 26 3.38 0.44 21.05
N LYS A 27 2.66 -0.61 21.46
CA LYS A 27 2.45 -1.78 20.61
C LYS A 27 1.65 -1.42 19.33
N THR A 28 0.58 -0.65 19.48
CA THR A 28 -0.21 -0.20 18.34
C THR A 28 0.60 0.68 17.41
N LEU A 29 1.36 1.64 17.98
CA LEU A 29 2.20 2.52 17.17
C LEU A 29 3.27 1.75 16.42
N ALA A 30 3.89 0.75 17.06
CA ALA A 30 4.90 -0.08 16.40
C ALA A 30 4.29 -0.91 15.27
N ALA A 31 3.08 -1.44 15.47
CA ALA A 31 2.39 -2.21 14.45
C ALA A 31 2.01 -1.35 13.25
N VAL A 32 1.52 -0.14 13.48
CA VAL A 32 1.21 0.81 12.41
C VAL A 32 2.48 1.14 11.63
N GLU A 33 3.57 1.45 12.32
CA GLU A 33 4.85 1.77 11.67
C GLU A 33 5.35 0.62 10.82
N GLU A 34 5.31 -0.60 11.35
CA GLU A 34 5.75 -1.78 10.61
C GLU A 34 4.90 -2.00 9.36
N ASP A 35 3.58 -1.91 9.49
CA ASP A 35 2.67 -2.10 8.37
C ASP A 35 2.82 -0.98 7.33
N ALA A 36 3.02 0.26 7.77
CA ALA A 36 3.27 1.39 6.87
C ALA A 36 4.54 1.17 6.06
N LYS A 37 5.61 0.73 6.72
CA LYS A 37 6.87 0.40 6.04
C LYS A 37 6.69 -0.76 5.07
N GLY A 38 5.83 -1.73 5.40
CA GLY A 38 5.50 -2.82 4.50
C GLY A 38 4.86 -2.33 3.21
N VAL A 39 3.93 -1.38 3.31
CA VAL A 39 3.32 -0.76 2.13
C VAL A 39 4.39 -0.03 1.31
N GLU A 40 5.23 0.78 1.96
CA GLU A 40 6.28 1.52 1.27
C GLU A 40 7.24 0.59 0.52
N LYS A 41 7.65 -0.50 1.16
CA LYS A 41 8.57 -1.47 0.55
C LYS A 41 7.93 -2.18 -0.64
N SER A 42 6.65 -2.56 -0.51
CA SER A 42 5.96 -3.25 -1.60
C SER A 42 5.74 -2.34 -2.80
N VAL A 43 5.44 -1.06 -2.57
CA VAL A 43 5.35 -0.09 -3.67
C VAL A 43 6.74 0.16 -4.28
N ALA A 44 7.76 0.30 -3.44
CA ALA A 44 9.13 0.53 -3.92
C ALA A 44 9.60 -0.61 -4.83
N ALA A 45 9.25 -1.85 -4.49
CA ALA A 45 9.57 -3.01 -5.33
C ALA A 45 8.93 -2.90 -6.72
N LEU A 46 7.72 -2.35 -6.79
CA LEU A 46 7.04 -2.13 -8.07
C LEU A 46 7.58 -0.92 -8.82
N GLN A 47 8.29 -0.03 -8.14
CA GLN A 47 8.84 1.18 -8.73
C GLN A 47 10.33 1.06 -9.10
N GLU A 48 10.94 -0.10 -8.90
CA GLU A 48 12.31 -0.34 -9.30
C GLU A 48 12.49 -0.09 -10.79
N THR A 49 13.63 0.48 -11.18
CA THR A 49 13.93 0.80 -12.57
C THR A 49 15.15 0.02 -13.05
N GLY A 50 15.39 0.06 -14.37
CA GLY A 50 16.53 -0.63 -14.97
C GLY A 50 16.39 -2.15 -14.88
N ASP A 51 17.49 -2.82 -14.58
CA ASP A 51 17.52 -4.28 -14.56
C ASP A 51 16.66 -4.90 -13.47
N LYS A 52 16.35 -4.14 -12.43
CA LYS A 52 15.52 -4.60 -11.31
C LYS A 52 14.03 -4.36 -11.52
N SER A 53 13.66 -3.68 -12.59
CA SER A 53 12.25 -3.37 -12.85
C SER A 53 11.45 -4.64 -13.12
N LEU A 54 10.31 -4.77 -12.44
CA LEU A 54 9.35 -5.84 -12.72
C LEU A 54 8.63 -5.62 -14.05
N PHE A 55 8.67 -4.41 -14.57
CA PHE A 55 8.02 -4.05 -15.84
C PHE A 55 8.99 -4.06 -17.01
N LYS A 56 10.13 -4.70 -16.82
CA LYS A 56 11.08 -4.96 -17.89
C LYS A 56 10.56 -6.11 -18.75
N GLU A 57 10.64 -5.98 -20.06
CA GLU A 57 10.24 -7.06 -20.93
C GLU A 57 11.22 -8.23 -20.85
N VAL A 58 10.70 -9.44 -20.84
CA VAL A 58 11.50 -10.67 -20.79
C VAL A 58 11.14 -11.54 -21.98
N THR A 59 12.07 -12.40 -22.41
CA THR A 59 11.82 -13.35 -23.47
C THR A 59 11.32 -14.65 -22.85
N LYS A 60 10.17 -15.13 -23.32
CA LYS A 60 9.57 -16.39 -22.87
C LYS A 60 9.64 -17.40 -24.00
N THR A 61 9.95 -18.64 -23.65
CA THR A 61 9.96 -19.75 -24.60
C THR A 61 8.84 -20.71 -24.23
N ASP A 62 7.97 -21.05 -25.20
CA ASP A 62 6.88 -21.99 -24.96
C ASP A 62 7.33 -23.43 -25.18
N LYS A 63 6.39 -24.38 -25.05
CA LYS A 63 6.66 -25.82 -25.20
C LYS A 63 7.18 -26.18 -26.56
N ASP A 64 6.80 -25.43 -27.60
CA ASP A 64 7.17 -25.69 -28.98
C ASP A 64 8.46 -24.97 -29.37
N GLY A 65 9.11 -24.31 -28.42
CA GLY A 65 10.35 -23.57 -28.66
C GLY A 65 10.15 -22.18 -29.21
N ASN A 66 8.90 -21.72 -29.30
CA ASN A 66 8.61 -20.37 -29.79
C ASN A 66 8.94 -19.34 -28.71
N LYS A 67 9.58 -18.26 -29.13
CA LYS A 67 9.97 -17.19 -28.21
C LYS A 67 9.04 -16.00 -28.38
N THR A 68 8.59 -15.48 -27.24
CA THR A 68 7.77 -14.27 -27.20
C THR A 68 8.39 -13.29 -26.21
N VAL A 69 8.21 -12.00 -26.49
CA VAL A 69 8.67 -10.94 -25.60
C VAL A 69 7.47 -10.36 -24.88
N GLY A 70 7.57 -10.22 -23.58
CA GLY A 70 6.49 -9.67 -22.76
C GLY A 70 6.92 -9.50 -21.33
N TYR A 71 5.95 -9.23 -20.47
CA TYR A 71 6.24 -9.04 -19.04
C TYR A 71 6.19 -10.37 -18.28
N ASP A 72 6.95 -10.44 -17.20
CA ASP A 72 6.88 -11.58 -16.27
C ASP A 72 5.66 -11.38 -15.38
N THR A 73 4.52 -11.84 -15.85
CA THR A 73 3.23 -11.65 -15.18
C THR A 73 3.20 -12.29 -13.79
N ASP A 74 3.84 -13.44 -13.62
CA ASP A 74 3.86 -14.11 -12.31
C ASP A 74 4.63 -13.30 -11.26
N ALA A 75 5.77 -12.73 -11.65
CA ALA A 75 6.56 -11.89 -10.74
C ALA A 75 5.80 -10.61 -10.39
N ILE A 76 5.15 -9.99 -11.39
CA ILE A 76 4.34 -8.79 -11.17
C ILE A 76 3.16 -9.12 -10.26
N TYR A 77 2.49 -10.25 -10.48
CA TYR A 77 1.38 -10.67 -9.62
C TYR A 77 1.83 -10.82 -8.16
N LYS A 78 2.95 -11.48 -7.92
CA LYS A 78 3.47 -11.65 -6.56
C LYS A 78 3.73 -10.32 -5.88
N ALA A 79 4.32 -9.37 -6.61
CA ALA A 79 4.63 -8.05 -6.06
C ALA A 79 3.36 -7.26 -5.76
N VAL A 80 2.37 -7.30 -6.64
CA VAL A 80 1.10 -6.61 -6.41
C VAL A 80 0.31 -7.30 -5.28
N LYS A 81 0.37 -8.64 -5.20
CA LYS A 81 -0.25 -9.37 -4.08
C LYS A 81 0.36 -8.95 -2.75
N ASN A 82 1.69 -8.82 -2.68
CA ASN A 82 2.37 -8.33 -1.48
C ASN A 82 1.89 -6.92 -1.13
N PHE A 83 1.71 -6.07 -2.13
CA PHE A 83 1.18 -4.74 -1.92
C PHE A 83 -0.23 -4.81 -1.31
N THR A 84 -1.13 -5.62 -1.88
CA THR A 84 -2.49 -5.73 -1.35
C THR A 84 -2.50 -6.26 0.07
N ASP A 85 -1.64 -7.24 0.37
CA ASP A 85 -1.55 -7.80 1.73
C ASP A 85 -1.04 -6.75 2.72
N SER A 86 0.00 -6.00 2.36
CA SER A 86 0.54 -4.93 3.22
C SER A 86 -0.46 -3.80 3.41
N TYR A 87 -1.15 -3.42 2.34
CA TYR A 87 -2.19 -2.41 2.39
C TYR A 87 -3.28 -2.83 3.36
N ASN A 88 -3.75 -4.07 3.24
CA ASN A 88 -4.83 -4.58 4.10
C ASN A 88 -4.40 -4.64 5.57
N SER A 89 -3.15 -5.02 5.85
CA SER A 89 -2.63 -5.02 7.22
C SER A 89 -2.61 -3.61 7.81
N LEU A 90 -2.19 -2.63 7.02
CA LEU A 90 -2.18 -1.24 7.48
C LEU A 90 -3.60 -0.72 7.72
N ILE A 91 -4.54 -1.04 6.83
CA ILE A 91 -5.94 -0.65 7.01
C ILE A 91 -6.50 -1.22 8.32
N ASP A 92 -6.21 -2.48 8.63
CA ASP A 92 -6.64 -3.08 9.89
C ASP A 92 -6.05 -2.35 11.11
N GLU A 93 -4.74 -2.08 11.08
CA GLU A 93 -4.07 -1.40 12.20
C GLU A 93 -4.53 0.03 12.36
N VAL A 94 -4.74 0.74 11.26
CA VAL A 94 -5.28 2.10 11.31
C VAL A 94 -6.65 2.08 11.98
N GLY A 95 -7.47 1.06 11.70
CA GLY A 95 -8.78 0.90 12.32
C GLY A 95 -8.72 0.75 13.85
N ASN A 96 -7.57 0.30 14.36
CA ASN A 96 -7.36 0.15 15.81
C ASN A 96 -6.72 1.38 16.46
N SER A 97 -6.37 2.38 15.66
CA SER A 97 -5.68 3.57 16.16
C SER A 97 -6.64 4.63 16.65
N ASN A 98 -6.20 5.37 17.65
CA ASN A 98 -6.90 6.56 18.16
C ASN A 98 -6.11 7.84 17.88
N THR A 99 -5.02 7.74 17.14
CA THR A 99 -4.16 8.86 16.80
C THR A 99 -4.64 9.55 15.51
N LYS A 100 -4.96 10.83 15.61
CA LYS A 100 -5.53 11.58 14.49
C LYS A 100 -4.71 11.54 13.22
N SER A 101 -3.41 11.72 13.32
CA SER A 101 -2.53 11.71 12.14
C SER A 101 -2.54 10.35 11.43
N ILE A 102 -2.60 9.27 12.21
CA ILE A 102 -2.67 7.92 11.66
C ILE A 102 -4.03 7.71 10.97
N LEU A 103 -5.11 8.13 11.63
CA LEU A 103 -6.45 8.00 11.05
C LEU A 103 -6.59 8.80 9.76
N ARG A 104 -5.99 9.99 9.70
CA ARG A 104 -6.00 10.81 8.49
C ARG A 104 -5.22 10.17 7.36
N ALA A 105 -4.04 9.61 7.66
CA ALA A 105 -3.24 8.93 6.66
C ALA A 105 -4.01 7.74 6.08
N GLY A 106 -4.65 6.96 6.94
CA GLY A 106 -5.48 5.84 6.51
C GLY A 106 -6.66 6.28 5.64
N ALA A 107 -7.36 7.33 6.05
CA ALA A 107 -8.46 7.88 5.28
C ALA A 107 -8.01 8.39 3.92
N SER A 108 -6.84 9.01 3.86
CA SER A 108 -6.28 9.49 2.59
C SER A 108 -5.93 8.33 1.66
N MET A 109 -5.35 7.25 2.22
CA MET A 109 -5.06 6.05 1.43
C MET A 109 -6.34 5.46 0.84
N VAL A 110 -7.37 5.32 1.66
CA VAL A 110 -8.66 4.78 1.23
C VAL A 110 -9.26 5.66 0.13
N ASN A 111 -9.17 6.97 0.30
CA ASN A 111 -9.72 7.92 -0.68
C ASN A 111 -9.00 7.83 -2.03
N VAL A 112 -7.67 7.79 -2.02
CA VAL A 112 -6.87 7.65 -3.25
C VAL A 112 -7.21 6.33 -3.94
N THR A 113 -7.37 5.27 -3.17
CA THR A 113 -7.73 3.96 -3.70
C THR A 113 -9.13 3.98 -4.31
N ASP A 114 -10.09 4.60 -3.63
CA ASP A 114 -11.46 4.69 -4.12
C ASP A 114 -11.58 5.49 -5.41
N VAL A 115 -10.83 6.57 -5.53
CA VAL A 115 -10.76 7.39 -6.75
C VAL A 115 -10.26 6.55 -7.94
N ASN A 116 -9.42 5.56 -7.68
CA ASN A 116 -8.85 4.67 -8.70
C ASN A 116 -9.59 3.34 -8.81
N ARG A 117 -10.78 3.24 -8.25
CA ARG A 117 -11.56 1.98 -8.20
C ARG A 117 -11.73 1.32 -9.56
N LYS A 118 -12.07 2.09 -10.56
CA LYS A 118 -12.29 1.54 -11.90
C LYS A 118 -11.00 0.99 -12.50
N SER A 119 -9.93 1.74 -12.40
CA SER A 119 -8.62 1.30 -12.92
C SER A 119 -8.13 0.04 -12.21
N LEU A 120 -8.34 -0.04 -10.89
CA LEU A 120 -8.00 -1.23 -10.12
C LEU A 120 -8.86 -2.41 -10.55
N SER A 121 -10.15 -2.20 -10.75
CA SER A 121 -11.07 -3.25 -11.23
C SER A 121 -10.62 -3.81 -12.58
N ASP A 122 -10.14 -2.95 -13.47
CA ASP A 122 -9.67 -3.36 -14.79
C ASP A 122 -8.50 -4.35 -14.71
N ILE A 123 -7.74 -4.33 -13.63
CA ILE A 123 -6.61 -5.25 -13.44
C ILE A 123 -6.90 -6.33 -12.39
N GLY A 124 -8.17 -6.50 -12.02
CA GLY A 124 -8.56 -7.59 -11.12
C GLY A 124 -8.47 -7.29 -9.64
N ILE A 125 -8.34 -6.02 -9.26
CA ILE A 125 -8.32 -5.61 -7.86
C ILE A 125 -9.64 -4.94 -7.50
N SER A 126 -10.31 -5.45 -6.48
CA SER A 126 -11.58 -4.88 -6.00
C SER A 126 -11.44 -4.38 -4.57
N ILE A 127 -12.29 -3.43 -4.23
CA ILE A 127 -12.31 -2.81 -2.90
C ILE A 127 -13.55 -3.32 -2.17
N GLY A 128 -13.34 -3.94 -1.02
CA GLY A 128 -14.43 -4.46 -0.21
C GLY A 128 -15.10 -3.39 0.65
N ALA A 129 -16.19 -3.77 1.31
CA ALA A 129 -16.91 -2.88 2.22
C ALA A 129 -16.06 -2.43 3.40
N ASP A 130 -15.04 -3.21 3.75
CA ASP A 130 -14.08 -2.91 4.82
C ASP A 130 -12.89 -2.08 4.34
N ASN A 131 -12.94 -1.60 3.11
CA ASN A 131 -11.89 -0.82 2.45
C ASN A 131 -10.61 -1.62 2.16
N LYS A 132 -10.67 -2.93 2.31
CA LYS A 132 -9.54 -3.80 1.98
C LYS A 132 -9.58 -4.19 0.51
N LEU A 133 -8.40 -4.53 -0.01
CA LEU A 133 -8.23 -4.92 -1.40
C LEU A 133 -8.28 -6.43 -1.55
N THR A 134 -8.91 -6.88 -2.62
CA THR A 134 -8.90 -8.28 -3.03
C THR A 134 -8.39 -8.35 -4.45
N ILE A 135 -7.44 -9.24 -4.72
CA ILE A 135 -6.91 -9.43 -6.06
C ILE A 135 -7.37 -10.78 -6.61
N ASP A 136 -7.94 -10.75 -7.81
CA ASP A 136 -8.32 -11.96 -8.54
C ASP A 136 -7.12 -12.34 -9.40
N GLU A 137 -6.43 -13.42 -9.03
CA GLU A 137 -5.21 -13.86 -9.70
C GLU A 137 -5.42 -14.10 -11.18
N GLU A 138 -6.48 -14.82 -11.54
CA GLU A 138 -6.76 -15.15 -12.93
C GLU A 138 -7.02 -13.90 -13.75
N LYS A 139 -7.88 -13.02 -13.26
CA LYS A 139 -8.21 -11.78 -13.94
C LYS A 139 -6.98 -10.88 -14.06
N PHE A 140 -6.17 -10.81 -12.99
CA PHE A 140 -4.95 -10.01 -12.98
C PHE A 140 -3.98 -10.49 -14.06
N LYS A 141 -3.76 -11.80 -14.14
CA LYS A 141 -2.80 -12.37 -15.10
C LYS A 141 -3.25 -12.25 -16.55
N LYS A 142 -4.56 -12.10 -16.78
CA LYS A 142 -5.11 -11.86 -18.11
C LYS A 142 -5.18 -10.38 -18.46
N ALA A 143 -4.97 -9.49 -17.49
CA ALA A 143 -5.04 -8.06 -17.71
C ALA A 143 -3.82 -7.57 -18.49
N ASP A 144 -3.97 -6.40 -19.08
CA ASP A 144 -2.88 -5.74 -19.77
C ASP A 144 -1.88 -5.22 -18.74
N MET A 145 -0.67 -5.76 -18.75
CA MET A 145 0.36 -5.37 -17.77
C MET A 145 0.80 -3.92 -17.93
N SER A 146 0.57 -3.30 -19.09
CA SER A 146 0.85 -1.87 -19.23
C SER A 146 -0.07 -1.03 -18.35
N LYS A 147 -1.30 -1.50 -18.08
CA LYS A 147 -2.20 -0.83 -17.13
C LYS A 147 -1.71 -0.97 -15.70
N VAL A 148 -1.17 -2.13 -15.35
CA VAL A 148 -0.55 -2.35 -14.04
C VAL A 148 0.65 -1.41 -13.88
N LYS A 149 1.46 -1.29 -14.91
CA LYS A 149 2.61 -0.40 -14.92
C LYS A 149 2.21 1.05 -14.67
N VAL A 150 1.16 1.52 -15.33
CA VAL A 150 0.65 2.88 -15.15
C VAL A 150 0.23 3.13 -13.71
N MET A 151 -0.33 2.13 -13.04
CA MET A 151 -0.82 2.27 -11.67
C MET A 151 0.30 2.22 -10.63
N PHE A 152 1.31 1.38 -10.83
CA PHE A 152 2.25 1.03 -9.76
C PHE A 152 3.71 1.35 -10.02
N ALA A 153 4.13 1.48 -11.27
CA ALA A 153 5.55 1.65 -11.59
C ALA A 153 6.07 3.02 -11.20
N ASP A 154 7.36 3.24 -11.43
CA ASP A 154 7.99 4.54 -11.17
C ASP A 154 7.22 5.67 -11.85
N ASN A 155 7.04 6.77 -11.14
CA ASN A 155 6.26 7.94 -11.58
C ASN A 155 4.76 7.67 -11.72
N SER A 156 4.25 6.55 -11.23
CA SER A 156 2.81 6.30 -11.22
C SER A 156 2.12 7.17 -10.18
N TYR A 157 0.88 7.56 -10.46
CA TYR A 157 0.12 8.36 -9.52
C TYR A 157 -0.33 7.55 -8.31
N TYR A 158 -1.01 6.43 -8.55
CA TYR A 158 -1.59 5.64 -7.46
C TYR A 158 -0.53 5.09 -6.51
N GLY A 159 0.46 4.40 -7.05
CA GLY A 159 1.52 3.80 -6.22
C GLY A 159 2.26 4.85 -5.40
N THR A 160 2.62 5.96 -6.03
CA THR A 160 3.35 7.04 -5.37
C THR A 160 2.50 7.69 -4.26
N GLU A 161 1.22 7.91 -4.51
CA GLU A 161 0.33 8.52 -3.51
C GLU A 161 0.09 7.60 -2.32
N VAL A 162 -0.14 6.32 -2.56
CA VAL A 162 -0.33 5.36 -1.47
C VAL A 162 0.93 5.27 -0.62
N LYS A 163 2.09 5.23 -1.26
CA LYS A 163 3.38 5.21 -0.56
C LYS A 163 3.54 6.45 0.32
N ARG A 164 3.19 7.62 -0.22
CA ARG A 164 3.28 8.88 0.53
C ARG A 164 2.35 8.88 1.74
N GLN A 165 1.12 8.43 1.57
CA GLN A 165 0.17 8.40 2.67
C GLN A 165 0.55 7.37 3.73
N ALA A 166 1.09 6.22 3.32
CA ALA A 166 1.60 5.23 4.26
C ALA A 166 2.74 5.83 5.11
N ALA A 167 3.65 6.58 4.48
CA ALA A 167 4.74 7.23 5.20
C ALA A 167 4.24 8.19 6.27
N ARG A 168 3.12 8.84 6.02
CA ARG A 168 2.51 9.76 7.00
C ARG A 168 1.94 9.04 8.22
N ALA A 169 1.65 7.75 8.10
CA ALA A 169 1.17 6.95 9.22
C ALA A 169 2.31 6.55 10.16
N GLU A 170 3.56 6.68 9.73
CA GLU A 170 4.71 6.40 10.60
C GLU A 170 4.94 7.52 11.62
#